data_2758b885857409560f1ac7bbceb624bf
#
_entry.id   2758b885857409560f1ac7bbceb624bf
#
_cell.length_a   1.000
_cell.length_b   1.000
_cell.length_c   1.000
_cell.angle_alpha   90.00
_cell.angle_beta   90.00
_cell.angle_gamma   90.00
#
_symmetry.space_group_name_H-M   'P 1'
#
loop_
_entity.id
_entity.type
_entity.pdbx_description
1 polymer ?
#
loop_
_entity_poly.entity_id
_entity_poly.type
_entity_poly.pdbx_seq_one_letter_code
_entity_poly.pdbx_strand_id
1 'polypeptide(L)'
;MAKLIGWGQGGVDPKIMGVGPVVASRNAMAKAGVTIDDIDLVEANEAFAAQSIAVARELHFDMSKVNVNGGAIALGHPVGASGARIIVTLVHEMMKRPEAKKGLATLCIGGGMGTAVVVEKV
;
A
#
# COMPACT_ATOMS: atom_id res chain seq x y z
N MET A 1 13.25 -13.79 -0.55
CA MET A 1 12.73 -12.55 0.03
C MET A 1 11.21 -12.49 -0.11
N ALA A 2 10.66 -12.14 -1.29
CA ALA A 2 9.21 -12.10 -1.47
C ALA A 2 8.83 -12.38 -2.93
N LYS A 3 7.63 -12.92 -3.13
CA LYS A 3 6.99 -13.14 -4.43
C LYS A 3 5.89 -12.11 -4.63
N LEU A 4 5.82 -11.51 -5.80
CA LEU A 4 4.67 -10.68 -6.21
C LEU A 4 3.52 -11.62 -6.56
N ILE A 5 2.41 -11.57 -5.81
CA ILE A 5 1.25 -12.45 -6.00
C ILE A 5 0.04 -11.72 -6.56
N GLY A 6 0.00 -10.41 -6.50
CA GLY A 6 -1.05 -9.59 -7.08
C GLY A 6 -0.60 -8.17 -7.33
N TRP A 7 -1.16 -7.54 -8.35
CA TRP A 7 -0.98 -6.13 -8.63
C TRP A 7 -2.27 -5.53 -9.16
N GLY A 8 -2.49 -4.24 -8.90
CA GLY A 8 -3.67 -3.54 -9.32
C GLY A 8 -3.40 -2.07 -9.62
N GLN A 9 -4.15 -1.57 -10.56
CA GLN A 9 -4.28 -0.15 -10.86
C GLN A 9 -5.75 0.22 -10.77
N GLY A 10 -6.02 1.50 -10.54
CA GLY A 10 -7.38 2.01 -10.52
C GLY A 10 -7.41 3.49 -10.85
N GLY A 11 -8.53 3.92 -11.43
CA GLY A 11 -8.84 5.31 -11.71
C GLY A 11 -10.01 5.79 -10.87
N VAL A 12 -9.95 7.04 -10.46
CA VAL A 12 -11.02 7.78 -9.77
C VAL A 12 -11.15 9.17 -10.37
N ASP A 13 -12.19 9.91 -10.04
CA ASP A 13 -12.30 11.32 -10.41
C ASP A 13 -11.01 12.06 -9.99
N PRO A 14 -10.33 12.80 -10.88
CA PRO A 14 -9.14 13.58 -10.54
C PRO A 14 -9.29 14.50 -9.34
N LYS A 15 -10.51 14.98 -9.06
CA LYS A 15 -10.80 15.83 -7.89
C LYS A 15 -10.62 15.11 -6.55
N ILE A 16 -10.69 13.79 -6.56
CA ILE A 16 -10.48 12.93 -5.39
C ILE A 16 -9.31 11.96 -5.61
N MET A 17 -8.30 12.40 -6.33
CA MET A 17 -7.11 11.64 -6.72
C MET A 17 -6.52 10.82 -5.57
N GLY A 18 -6.52 11.37 -4.36
CA GLY A 18 -5.94 10.73 -3.19
C GLY A 18 -6.54 9.38 -2.82
N VAL A 19 -7.77 9.06 -3.26
CA VAL A 19 -8.40 7.76 -2.99
C VAL A 19 -8.16 6.72 -4.10
N GLY A 20 -7.37 7.02 -5.11
CA GLY A 20 -6.91 6.05 -6.12
C GLY A 20 -6.36 4.75 -5.54
N PRO A 21 -5.57 4.77 -4.44
CA PRO A 21 -5.09 3.57 -3.76
C PRO A 21 -6.19 2.58 -3.34
N VAL A 22 -7.40 3.05 -3.07
CA VAL A 22 -8.53 2.20 -2.65
C VAL A 22 -8.90 1.21 -3.76
N VAL A 23 -9.13 1.74 -4.96
CA VAL A 23 -9.49 0.91 -6.13
C VAL A 23 -8.30 0.01 -6.52
N ALA A 24 -7.10 0.56 -6.53
CA ALA A 24 -5.88 -0.19 -6.87
C ALA A 24 -5.64 -1.36 -5.90
N SER A 25 -5.78 -1.13 -4.59
CA SER A 25 -5.59 -2.17 -3.56
C SER A 25 -6.65 -3.25 -3.66
N ARG A 26 -7.91 -2.89 -3.85
CA ARG A 26 -8.99 -3.87 -4.07
C ARG A 26 -8.71 -4.74 -5.29
N ASN A 27 -8.26 -4.15 -6.39
CA ASN A 27 -7.89 -4.89 -7.61
C ASN A 27 -6.66 -5.79 -7.39
N ALA A 28 -5.65 -5.34 -6.68
CA ALA A 28 -4.46 -6.12 -6.36
C ALA A 28 -4.80 -7.33 -5.48
N MET A 29 -5.58 -7.11 -4.42
CA MET A 29 -6.02 -8.17 -3.51
C MET A 29 -6.92 -9.18 -4.21
N ALA A 30 -7.85 -8.74 -5.06
CA ALA A 30 -8.70 -9.63 -5.85
C ALA A 30 -7.88 -10.55 -6.77
N LYS A 31 -6.85 -10.02 -7.45
CA LYS A 31 -5.94 -10.82 -8.28
C LYS A 31 -5.09 -11.80 -7.46
N ALA A 32 -4.72 -11.42 -6.24
CA ALA A 32 -3.98 -12.29 -5.32
C ALA A 32 -4.88 -13.34 -4.65
N GLY A 33 -6.20 -13.22 -4.76
CA GLY A 33 -7.17 -14.09 -4.08
C GLY A 33 -7.19 -13.91 -2.57
N VAL A 34 -6.94 -12.67 -2.08
CA VAL A 34 -6.88 -12.33 -0.65
C VAL A 34 -7.79 -11.16 -0.32
N THR A 35 -8.10 -11.00 0.96
CA THR A 35 -8.81 -9.87 1.54
C THR A 35 -7.87 -9.02 2.39
N ILE A 36 -8.34 -7.90 2.92
CA ILE A 36 -7.54 -7.06 3.81
C ILE A 36 -7.19 -7.78 5.12
N ASP A 37 -8.03 -8.70 5.57
CA ASP A 37 -7.82 -9.47 6.79
C ASP A 37 -6.65 -10.47 6.66
N ASP A 38 -6.30 -10.86 5.43
CA ASP A 38 -5.15 -11.72 5.11
C ASP A 38 -3.83 -10.96 5.06
N ILE A 39 -3.86 -9.62 5.12
CA ILE A 39 -2.67 -8.77 5.04
C ILE A 39 -2.07 -8.53 6.42
N ASP A 40 -0.80 -8.87 6.57
CA ASP A 40 -0.07 -8.74 7.83
C ASP A 40 0.58 -7.36 7.99
N LEU A 41 1.04 -6.76 6.90
CA LEU A 41 1.68 -5.44 6.89
C LEU A 41 1.24 -4.62 5.67
N VAL A 42 1.11 -3.31 5.86
CA VAL A 42 0.75 -2.36 4.82
C VAL A 42 1.77 -1.23 4.76
N GLU A 43 2.25 -0.92 3.58
CA GLU A 43 2.95 0.32 3.26
C GLU A 43 2.08 1.15 2.32
N ALA A 44 1.37 2.12 2.88
CA ALA A 44 0.54 3.07 2.14
C ALA A 44 1.26 4.42 2.07
N ASN A 45 1.59 4.88 0.87
CA ASN A 45 2.33 6.13 0.73
C ASN A 45 1.50 7.33 1.19
N GLU A 46 2.06 8.12 2.10
CA GLU A 46 1.45 9.31 2.67
C GLU A 46 1.78 10.55 1.82
N ALA A 47 1.20 10.65 0.65
CA ALA A 47 1.36 11.86 -0.18
C ALA A 47 0.76 13.10 0.52
N PHE A 48 -0.38 12.88 1.22
CA PHE A 48 -1.07 13.89 2.05
C PHE A 48 -1.70 13.21 3.26
N ALA A 49 -1.73 13.88 4.40
CA ALA A 49 -2.32 13.33 5.63
C ALA A 49 -3.83 13.02 5.46
N ALA A 50 -4.59 13.94 4.88
CA ALA A 50 -6.03 13.76 4.65
C ALA A 50 -6.30 12.56 3.73
N GLN A 51 -5.48 12.40 2.67
CA GLN A 51 -5.56 11.27 1.74
C GLN A 51 -5.28 9.94 2.47
N SER A 52 -4.27 9.90 3.31
CA SER A 52 -3.90 8.69 4.06
C SER A 52 -5.03 8.24 4.99
N ILE A 53 -5.69 9.18 5.67
CA ILE A 53 -6.86 8.91 6.51
C ILE A 53 -8.02 8.36 5.69
N ALA A 54 -8.31 8.96 4.55
CA ALA A 54 -9.40 8.51 3.67
C ALA A 54 -9.17 7.09 3.17
N VAL A 55 -7.96 6.78 2.68
CA VAL A 55 -7.58 5.43 2.22
C VAL A 55 -7.67 4.41 3.34
N ALA A 56 -7.15 4.74 4.55
CA ALA A 56 -7.19 3.83 5.69
C ALA A 56 -8.63 3.49 6.11
N ARG A 57 -9.52 4.47 6.10
CA ARG A 57 -10.95 4.27 6.41
C ARG A 57 -11.65 3.40 5.37
N GLU A 58 -11.46 3.71 4.09
CA GLU A 58 -12.12 3.00 2.98
C GLU A 58 -11.66 1.54 2.82
N LEU A 59 -10.40 1.26 3.17
CA LEU A 59 -9.83 -0.08 3.13
C LEU A 59 -9.90 -0.80 4.49
N HIS A 60 -10.44 -0.16 5.52
CA HIS A 60 -10.54 -0.71 6.87
C HIS A 60 -9.20 -1.17 7.43
N PHE A 61 -8.15 -0.37 7.25
CA PHE A 61 -6.82 -0.70 7.72
C PHE A 61 -6.75 -0.81 9.24
N ASP A 62 -6.13 -1.88 9.72
CA ASP A 62 -5.60 -1.93 11.08
C ASP A 62 -4.35 -1.05 11.14
N MET A 63 -4.46 0.10 11.77
CA MET A 63 -3.37 1.09 11.82
C MET A 63 -2.12 0.60 12.55
N SER A 64 -2.22 -0.46 13.35
CA SER A 64 -1.05 -1.09 13.97
C SER A 64 -0.15 -1.83 12.98
N LYS A 65 -0.67 -2.11 11.78
CA LYS A 65 0.02 -2.80 10.69
C LYS A 65 0.49 -1.85 9.57
N VAL A 66 0.13 -0.56 9.65
CA VAL A 66 0.37 0.40 8.56
C VAL A 66 1.60 1.25 8.83
N ASN A 67 2.50 1.33 7.83
CA ASN A 67 3.69 2.20 7.86
C ASN A 67 4.45 2.11 9.21
N VAL A 68 4.67 0.89 9.67
CA VAL A 68 5.19 0.61 11.02
C VAL A 68 6.60 1.15 11.29
N ASN A 69 7.29 1.56 10.24
CA ASN A 69 8.60 2.24 10.32
C ASN A 69 8.51 3.73 9.98
N GLY A 70 7.31 4.31 10.00
CA GLY A 70 7.03 5.67 9.53
C GLY A 70 6.74 5.73 8.03
N GLY A 71 5.91 6.68 7.64
CA GLY A 71 5.53 6.93 6.25
C GLY A 71 6.16 8.20 5.69
N ALA A 72 5.68 8.65 4.53
CA ALA A 72 6.25 9.78 3.80
C ALA A 72 6.14 11.12 4.54
N ILE A 73 5.19 11.29 5.46
CA ILE A 73 5.08 12.49 6.31
C ILE A 73 6.34 12.64 7.17
N ALA A 74 6.86 11.53 7.68
CA ALA A 74 8.09 11.53 8.48
C ALA A 74 9.37 11.45 7.64
N LEU A 75 9.34 10.63 6.56
CA LEU A 75 10.54 10.25 5.78
C LEU A 75 10.74 11.09 4.52
N GLY A 76 9.69 11.74 4.03
CA GLY A 76 9.66 12.43 2.74
C GLY A 76 9.05 11.61 1.62
N HIS A 77 8.64 12.30 0.56
CA HIS A 77 8.03 11.71 -0.64
C HIS A 77 8.86 12.00 -1.90
N PRO A 78 9.94 11.27 -2.14
CA PRO A 78 10.69 11.37 -3.40
C PRO A 78 9.86 10.73 -4.52
N VAL A 79 9.11 11.54 -5.27
CA VAL A 79 8.06 11.10 -6.21
C VAL A 79 8.54 9.98 -7.14
N GLY A 80 9.73 10.10 -7.71
CA GLY A 80 10.31 9.09 -8.61
C GLY A 80 10.81 7.81 -7.92
N ALA A 81 10.89 7.78 -6.59
CA ALA A 81 11.42 6.65 -5.83
C ALA A 81 10.45 6.07 -4.79
N SER A 82 9.34 6.75 -4.49
CA SER A 82 8.43 6.33 -3.41
C SER A 82 7.84 4.93 -3.63
N GLY A 83 7.54 4.55 -4.88
CA GLY A 83 7.07 3.19 -5.18
C GLY A 83 8.09 2.12 -4.79
N ALA A 84 9.35 2.32 -5.13
CA ALA A 84 10.44 1.41 -4.73
C ALA A 84 10.64 1.44 -3.20
N ARG A 85 10.63 2.64 -2.59
CA ARG A 85 10.81 2.81 -1.15
C ARG A 85 9.79 2.00 -0.35
N ILE A 86 8.48 2.13 -0.65
CA ILE A 86 7.44 1.41 0.11
C ILE A 86 7.55 -0.11 -0.04
N ILE A 87 7.88 -0.61 -1.24
CA ILE A 87 8.06 -2.06 -1.45
C ILE A 87 9.29 -2.57 -0.69
N VAL A 88 10.41 -1.85 -0.76
CA VAL A 88 11.64 -2.23 -0.04
C VAL A 88 11.41 -2.23 1.47
N THR A 89 10.77 -1.18 2.01
CA THR A 89 10.43 -1.10 3.43
C THR A 89 9.54 -2.28 3.86
N LEU A 90 8.48 -2.54 3.09
CA LEU A 90 7.55 -3.63 3.35
C LEU A 90 8.25 -4.99 3.40
N VAL A 91 9.01 -5.32 2.37
CA VAL A 91 9.68 -6.62 2.27
C VAL A 91 10.70 -6.80 3.39
N HIS A 92 11.49 -5.78 3.70
CA HIS A 92 12.45 -5.85 4.79
C HIS A 92 11.79 -5.98 6.17
N GLU A 93 10.66 -5.31 6.39
CA GLU A 93 9.93 -5.46 7.65
C GLU A 93 9.29 -6.85 7.78
N MET A 94 8.72 -7.38 6.69
CA MET A 94 8.21 -8.76 6.65
C MET A 94 9.29 -9.79 6.99
N MET A 95 10.52 -9.56 6.56
CA MET A 95 11.64 -10.46 6.88
C MET A 95 12.03 -10.45 8.35
N LYS A 96 11.85 -9.34 9.06
CA LYS A 96 12.10 -9.23 10.51
C LYS A 96 11.00 -9.89 11.34
N ARG A 97 9.80 -10.07 10.79
CA ARG A 97 8.64 -10.62 11.47
C ARG A 97 8.33 -12.03 10.97
N PRO A 98 8.66 -13.09 11.73
CA PRO A 98 8.40 -14.48 11.29
C PRO A 98 6.94 -14.74 10.94
N GLU A 99 6.01 -14.13 11.66
CA GLU A 99 4.56 -14.26 11.48
C GLU A 99 4.02 -13.56 10.25
N ALA A 100 4.68 -12.50 9.77
CA ALA A 100 4.21 -11.74 8.62
C ALA A 100 4.48 -12.50 7.32
N LYS A 101 3.41 -12.86 6.61
CA LYS A 101 3.46 -13.63 5.36
C LYS A 101 3.07 -12.81 4.14
N LYS A 102 2.06 -11.95 4.26
CA LYS A 102 1.55 -11.16 3.15
C LYS A 102 1.60 -9.67 3.44
N GLY A 103 2.00 -8.90 2.46
CA GLY A 103 2.09 -7.45 2.56
C GLY A 103 1.45 -6.74 1.38
N LEU A 104 0.87 -5.57 1.64
CA LEU A 104 0.29 -4.67 0.64
C LEU A 104 1.11 -3.39 0.58
N ALA A 105 1.54 -2.99 -0.61
CA ALA A 105 2.10 -1.67 -0.86
C ALA A 105 1.21 -0.91 -1.84
N THR A 106 0.86 0.34 -1.53
CA THR A 106 -0.04 1.15 -2.38
C THR A 106 0.31 2.62 -2.35
N LEU A 107 0.03 3.32 -3.45
CA LEU A 107 0.20 4.77 -3.56
C LEU A 107 -0.78 5.39 -4.56
N CYS A 108 -1.10 6.67 -4.36
CA CYS A 108 -1.82 7.47 -5.34
C CYS A 108 -0.85 7.98 -6.42
N ILE A 109 -1.41 8.20 -7.60
CA ILE A 109 -0.72 8.77 -8.77
C ILE A 109 -1.52 9.96 -9.24
N GLY A 110 -0.87 10.99 -9.71
CA GLY A 110 -1.53 12.18 -10.26
C GLY A 110 -2.53 11.84 -11.36
N GLY A 111 -3.54 12.68 -11.54
CA GLY A 111 -4.59 12.48 -12.53
C GLY A 111 -5.75 11.58 -12.10
N GLY A 112 -5.82 11.20 -10.83
CA GLY A 112 -6.89 10.33 -10.31
C GLY A 112 -6.57 8.84 -10.40
N MET A 113 -5.30 8.47 -10.35
CA MET A 113 -4.87 7.08 -10.45
C MET A 113 -4.31 6.56 -9.12
N GLY A 114 -4.27 5.25 -9.00
CA GLY A 114 -3.57 4.54 -7.93
C GLY A 114 -2.94 3.26 -8.45
N THR A 115 -1.94 2.78 -7.74
CA THR A 115 -1.34 1.46 -7.96
C THR A 115 -1.10 0.75 -6.65
N ALA A 116 -1.15 -0.57 -6.70
CA ALA A 116 -0.90 -1.42 -5.54
C ALA A 116 -0.28 -2.75 -5.94
N VAL A 117 0.47 -3.34 -5.03
CA VAL A 117 1.00 -4.69 -5.16
C VAL A 117 0.77 -5.47 -3.86
N VAL A 118 0.51 -6.77 -4.01
CA VAL A 118 0.50 -7.73 -2.90
C VAL A 118 1.71 -8.64 -3.06
N VAL A 119 2.48 -8.74 -1.99
CA VAL A 119 3.67 -9.59 -1.93
C VAL A 119 3.51 -10.67 -0.86
N GLU A 120 4.09 -11.84 -1.10
CA GLU A 120 4.12 -12.97 -0.18
C GLU A 120 5.57 -13.34 0.14
N LYS A 121 5.87 -13.51 1.41
CA LYS A 121 7.20 -13.95 1.88
C LYS A 121 7.46 -15.39 1.44
N VAL A 122 8.63 -15.66 0.91
CA VAL A 122 9.12 -16.99 0.53
C VAL A 122 10.28 -17.41 1.42
#